data_10ca0a8fc8ab3d39fb69dc983e40a463
#
_entry.id   10ca0a8fc8ab3d39fb69dc983e40a463
#
_cell.length_a   1.000
_cell.length_b   1.000
_cell.length_c   1.000
_cell.angle_alpha   90.00
_cell.angle_beta   90.00
_cell.angle_gamma   90.00
#
_symmetry.space_group_name_H-M   'P 1'
#
loop_
_entity.id
_entity.type
_entity.pdbx_description
1 polymer ?
#
loop_
_entity_poly.entity_id
_entity_poly.type
_entity_poly.pdbx_seq_one_letter_code
_entity_poly.pdbx_strand_id
1 'polypeptide(L)'
;KEKQEAKTAAAEKKEPPKQEKKTSVSAMAEPAQKPVEPNTKSQPASSQDSEYQFPSLDLLSKPKKGSGGQSDSDLLQTAKKLQDTLDSFGVKVKMGDVSCGPSVTRYELVPEQGVKVNSITRLADDIKLSLAASDIRIEAPIPGKAAVGIEVPNATNSPVMLRDLLETKEFREFSS
;
A
#
# COMPACT_ATOMS: atom_id res chain seq x y z
N LYS A 1 13.27 -51.08 -34.36
CA LYS A 1 14.71 -51.27 -33.99
C LYS A 1 14.98 -50.28 -32.90
N GLU A 2 14.83 -50.74 -31.73
CA GLU A 2 15.81 -51.24 -30.76
C GLU A 2 16.55 -50.12 -30.09
N LYS A 3 16.19 -49.99 -28.82
CA LYS A 3 16.94 -50.48 -27.64
C LYS A 3 18.05 -49.49 -27.25
N GLN A 4 18.23 -49.06 -26.07
CA GLN A 4 18.38 -49.71 -24.75
C GLN A 4 18.42 -48.60 -23.71
N GLU A 5 17.61 -48.65 -22.66
CA GLU A 5 17.89 -49.21 -21.33
C GLU A 5 19.06 -48.48 -20.60
N ALA A 6 18.60 -47.83 -19.55
CA ALA A 6 18.84 -48.12 -18.13
C ALA A 6 20.24 -47.82 -17.55
N LYS A 7 20.26 -47.04 -16.50
CA LYS A 7 20.88 -47.33 -15.19
C LYS A 7 20.73 -46.11 -14.27
N THR A 8 19.81 -46.20 -13.30
CA THR A 8 19.98 -46.55 -11.87
C THR A 8 21.27 -46.10 -11.19
N ALA A 9 21.11 -45.30 -10.16
CA ALA A 9 21.59 -45.44 -8.78
C ALA A 9 21.64 -44.03 -8.17
N ALA A 10 20.86 -43.68 -7.20
CA ALA A 10 20.87 -44.00 -5.78
C ALA A 10 21.97 -43.27 -5.03
N ALA A 11 21.55 -42.77 -3.89
CA ALA A 11 22.31 -42.27 -2.74
C ALA A 11 22.67 -40.78 -2.82
N GLU A 12 22.54 -39.91 -1.82
CA GLU A 12 22.49 -40.15 -0.38
C GLU A 12 22.10 -38.88 0.34
N LYS A 13 21.32 -39.00 1.38
CA LYS A 13 21.04 -38.03 2.43
C LYS A 13 22.32 -37.38 2.95
N LYS A 14 22.28 -36.07 3.14
CA LYS A 14 23.02 -35.42 4.23
C LYS A 14 22.26 -34.21 4.74
N GLU A 15 21.62 -34.39 5.87
CA GLU A 15 21.26 -33.32 6.81
C GLU A 15 22.55 -32.72 7.39
N PRO A 16 22.62 -31.42 7.65
CA PRO A 16 23.64 -30.84 8.51
C PRO A 16 23.10 -30.68 9.94
N PRO A 17 24.00 -30.81 10.97
CA PRO A 17 23.60 -30.98 12.34
C PRO A 17 23.31 -29.66 13.07
N LYS A 18 22.36 -29.76 14.00
CA LYS A 18 22.13 -28.85 15.11
C LYS A 18 23.42 -28.64 15.91
N GLN A 19 23.78 -27.40 16.16
CA GLN A 19 24.62 -27.03 17.28
C GLN A 19 23.83 -26.25 18.32
N GLU A 20 23.46 -26.95 19.34
CA GLU A 20 23.18 -26.40 20.67
C GLU A 20 24.49 -25.84 21.25
N LYS A 21 24.48 -24.61 21.72
CA LYS A 21 25.46 -24.14 22.70
C LYS A 21 24.78 -23.76 23.99
N LYS A 22 25.02 -24.61 24.95
CA LYS A 22 24.66 -24.48 26.36
C LYS A 22 25.44 -23.32 27.02
N THR A 23 24.69 -22.51 27.69
CA THR A 23 24.85 -21.99 29.07
C THR A 23 26.21 -22.13 29.75
N SER A 24 26.73 -21.02 30.21
CA SER A 24 27.44 -20.98 31.47
C SER A 24 27.06 -19.74 32.27
N VAL A 25 26.48 -20.05 33.41
CA VAL A 25 26.16 -19.15 34.51
C VAL A 25 27.48 -18.91 35.24
N SER A 26 27.86 -17.67 35.51
CA SER A 26 28.82 -17.37 36.58
C SER A 26 28.26 -16.19 37.38
N ALA A 27 28.05 -16.48 38.61
CA ALA A 27 27.60 -15.60 39.67
C ALA A 27 28.77 -14.80 40.24
N MET A 28 28.40 -13.77 41.03
CA MET A 28 29.15 -12.93 41.98
C MET A 28 29.54 -11.56 41.42
N ALA A 29 29.11 -10.44 41.92
CA ALA A 29 29.06 -10.01 43.30
C ALA A 29 28.24 -8.71 43.41
N GLU A 30 27.41 -8.62 44.41
CA GLU A 30 26.90 -7.38 44.96
C GLU A 30 28.00 -6.52 45.58
N PRO A 31 27.87 -5.21 45.52
CA PRO A 31 27.95 -4.46 46.77
C PRO A 31 26.89 -3.36 46.93
N ALA A 32 26.24 -3.46 48.04
CA ALA A 32 25.75 -2.42 48.93
C ALA A 32 24.98 -1.21 48.34
N GLN A 33 23.71 -1.29 48.51
CA GLN A 33 22.75 -0.18 48.48
C GLN A 33 22.94 0.73 49.66
N LYS A 34 23.12 2.02 49.40
CA LYS A 34 22.86 3.08 50.38
C LYS A 34 21.42 3.56 50.14
N PRO A 35 20.57 3.73 51.17
CA PRO A 35 19.25 4.25 51.05
C PRO A 35 19.33 5.75 50.69
N VAL A 36 18.80 6.11 49.57
CA VAL A 36 18.50 7.51 49.26
C VAL A 36 17.06 7.75 49.67
N GLU A 37 16.90 8.56 50.69
CA GLU A 37 15.59 9.05 51.17
C GLU A 37 14.81 9.73 50.03
N PRO A 38 13.51 9.45 49.87
CA PRO A 38 12.68 10.17 48.93
C PRO A 38 12.32 11.55 49.54
N ASN A 39 13.01 12.57 49.05
CA ASN A 39 12.60 13.95 49.31
C ASN A 39 11.34 14.26 48.50
N THR A 40 10.20 13.81 48.98
CA THR A 40 8.87 14.12 48.47
C THR A 40 8.47 15.50 48.98
N LYS A 41 8.95 16.53 48.31
CA LYS A 41 8.24 17.81 48.32
C LYS A 41 7.24 17.78 47.18
N SER A 42 6.11 17.16 47.43
CA SER A 42 4.90 17.40 46.64
C SER A 42 4.47 18.85 46.80
N GLN A 43 4.90 19.67 45.85
CA GLN A 43 4.20 20.92 45.62
C GLN A 43 2.80 20.58 45.12
N PRO A 44 1.74 21.18 45.71
CA PRO A 44 0.41 21.03 45.12
C PRO A 44 0.46 21.65 43.74
N ALA A 45 0.32 20.83 42.70
CA ALA A 45 0.03 21.33 41.37
C ALA A 45 -1.26 22.14 41.47
N SER A 46 -1.11 23.46 41.45
CA SER A 46 -2.23 24.34 41.20
C SER A 46 -2.84 23.91 39.88
N SER A 47 -4.01 23.31 39.96
CA SER A 47 -4.92 23.10 38.85
C SER A 47 -5.36 24.47 38.35
N GLN A 48 -4.47 25.12 37.62
CA GLN A 48 -4.88 26.14 36.66
C GLN A 48 -5.47 25.29 35.51
N ASP A 49 -6.79 25.37 35.36
CA ASP A 49 -7.48 25.03 34.12
C ASP A 49 -6.94 25.94 33.04
N SER A 50 -5.70 25.69 32.64
CA SER A 50 -5.16 26.30 31.44
C SER A 50 -5.88 25.62 30.27
N GLU A 51 -6.81 26.35 29.68
CA GLU A 51 -7.48 25.98 28.46
C GLU A 51 -6.44 25.46 27.48
N TYR A 52 -6.51 24.13 27.18
CA TYR A 52 -5.53 23.49 26.32
C TYR A 52 -5.57 24.13 24.94
N GLN A 53 -4.46 24.74 24.54
CA GLN A 53 -4.30 25.34 23.21
C GLN A 53 -3.70 24.30 22.27
N PHE A 54 -4.42 23.98 21.19
CA PHE A 54 -3.92 23.11 20.16
C PHE A 54 -2.67 23.72 19.48
N PRO A 55 -1.67 22.90 19.17
CA PRO A 55 -0.49 23.37 18.44
C PRO A 55 -0.88 23.95 17.08
N SER A 56 -0.20 25.02 16.68
CA SER A 56 -0.43 25.67 15.39
C SER A 56 -0.08 24.74 14.23
N LEU A 57 -0.87 24.75 13.15
CA LEU A 57 -0.59 24.04 11.90
C LEU A 57 0.70 24.49 11.23
N ASP A 58 1.24 25.66 11.61
CA ASP A 58 2.51 26.17 11.07
C ASP A 58 3.73 25.35 11.52
N LEU A 59 3.60 24.54 12.55
CA LEU A 59 4.62 23.58 12.96
C LEU A 59 4.75 22.40 11.95
N LEU A 60 3.77 22.18 11.09
CA LEU A 60 3.77 21.13 10.11
C LEU A 60 4.37 21.61 8.78
N SER A 61 5.17 20.75 8.16
CA SER A 61 5.75 21.04 6.84
C SER A 61 4.67 21.24 5.79
N LYS A 62 4.84 22.28 4.97
CA LYS A 62 3.95 22.51 3.82
C LYS A 62 4.25 21.52 2.70
N PRO A 63 3.23 21.11 1.93
CA PRO A 63 3.43 20.27 0.76
C PRO A 63 4.31 20.99 -0.26
N LYS A 64 5.22 20.24 -0.89
CA LYS A 64 5.98 20.77 -2.02
C LYS A 64 5.07 20.76 -3.24
N LYS A 65 4.66 21.94 -3.72
CA LYS A 65 3.90 22.07 -4.97
C LYS A 65 4.69 21.46 -6.12
N GLY A 66 4.10 20.49 -6.83
CA GLY A 66 4.67 19.89 -8.04
C GLY A 66 5.44 18.60 -7.85
N SER A 67 5.43 17.97 -6.68
CA SER A 67 6.08 16.68 -6.47
C SER A 67 5.13 15.53 -6.81
N GLY A 68 5.16 15.05 -8.07
CA GLY A 68 4.79 13.68 -8.37
C GLY A 68 3.34 13.40 -8.79
N GLY A 69 2.64 14.32 -9.44
CA GLY A 69 1.42 13.95 -10.17
C GLY A 69 1.76 13.34 -11.54
N GLN A 70 1.08 12.26 -11.95
CA GLN A 70 1.09 11.85 -13.35
C GLN A 70 0.54 13.00 -14.21
N SER A 71 1.15 13.21 -15.40
CA SER A 71 0.62 14.24 -16.30
C SER A 71 -0.71 13.76 -16.90
N ASP A 72 -1.59 14.71 -17.23
CA ASP A 72 -2.88 14.37 -17.86
C ASP A 72 -2.69 13.57 -19.16
N SER A 73 -1.59 13.80 -19.86
CA SER A 73 -1.21 13.03 -21.06
C SER A 73 -0.92 11.57 -20.74
N ASP A 74 -0.21 11.30 -19.63
CA ASP A 74 0.13 9.93 -19.23
C ASP A 74 -1.13 9.17 -18.76
N LEU A 75 -2.02 9.88 -18.06
CA LEU A 75 -3.32 9.32 -17.65
C LEU A 75 -4.15 8.89 -18.87
N LEU A 76 -4.24 9.76 -19.89
CA LEU A 76 -4.97 9.47 -21.13
C LEU A 76 -4.32 8.34 -21.93
N GLN A 77 -2.99 8.30 -22.01
CA GLN A 77 -2.28 7.20 -22.67
C GLN A 77 -2.53 5.86 -22.00
N THR A 78 -2.45 5.83 -20.68
CA THR A 78 -2.72 4.61 -19.89
C THR A 78 -4.17 4.17 -20.06
N ALA A 79 -5.12 5.11 -20.00
CA ALA A 79 -6.54 4.85 -20.23
C ALA A 79 -6.79 4.24 -21.61
N LYS A 80 -6.21 4.82 -22.66
CA LYS A 80 -6.32 4.31 -24.03
C LYS A 80 -5.70 2.92 -24.15
N LYS A 81 -4.49 2.72 -23.61
CA LYS A 81 -3.78 1.43 -23.66
C LYS A 81 -4.59 0.34 -22.95
N LEU A 82 -5.23 0.67 -21.82
CA LEU A 82 -6.11 -0.23 -21.09
C LEU A 82 -7.34 -0.62 -21.95
N GLN A 83 -7.97 0.35 -22.58
CA GLN A 83 -9.12 0.11 -23.48
C GLN A 83 -8.72 -0.74 -24.68
N ASP A 84 -7.63 -0.40 -25.38
CA ASP A 84 -7.10 -1.13 -26.53
C ASP A 84 -6.74 -2.59 -26.16
N THR A 85 -6.17 -2.79 -24.97
CA THR A 85 -5.85 -4.14 -24.45
C THR A 85 -7.10 -4.97 -24.29
N LEU A 86 -8.11 -4.45 -23.60
CA LEU A 86 -9.37 -5.17 -23.38
C LEU A 86 -10.10 -5.45 -24.72
N ASP A 87 -10.09 -4.50 -25.64
CA ASP A 87 -10.70 -4.66 -26.95
C ASP A 87 -10.01 -5.74 -27.79
N SER A 88 -8.69 -5.86 -27.69
CA SER A 88 -7.90 -6.93 -28.35
C SER A 88 -8.27 -8.34 -27.89
N PHE A 89 -8.74 -8.48 -26.64
CA PHE A 89 -9.28 -9.72 -26.09
C PHE A 89 -10.82 -9.86 -26.31
N GLY A 90 -11.41 -8.98 -27.11
CA GLY A 90 -12.84 -9.02 -27.42
C GLY A 90 -13.74 -8.52 -26.29
N VAL A 91 -13.17 -7.83 -25.30
CA VAL A 91 -13.90 -7.25 -24.17
C VAL A 91 -14.11 -5.76 -24.41
N LYS A 92 -15.28 -5.40 -24.95
CA LYS A 92 -15.63 -4.00 -25.27
C LYS A 92 -16.04 -3.24 -24.01
N VAL A 93 -15.31 -2.16 -23.75
CA VAL A 93 -15.56 -1.28 -22.61
C VAL A 93 -15.49 0.19 -23.03
N LYS A 94 -16.25 1.02 -22.33
CA LYS A 94 -16.14 2.47 -22.44
C LYS A 94 -15.39 3.01 -21.24
N MET A 95 -14.44 3.92 -21.48
CA MET A 95 -13.75 4.60 -20.41
C MET A 95 -14.73 5.57 -19.71
N GLY A 96 -14.81 5.46 -18.40
CA GLY A 96 -15.53 6.35 -17.51
C GLY A 96 -14.59 7.36 -16.85
N ASP A 97 -14.79 7.58 -15.55
CA ASP A 97 -14.00 8.52 -14.77
C ASP A 97 -12.57 8.00 -14.50
N VAL A 98 -11.61 8.91 -14.48
CA VAL A 98 -10.23 8.63 -14.07
C VAL A 98 -9.93 9.44 -12.81
N SER A 99 -9.62 8.74 -11.72
CA SER A 99 -9.28 9.34 -10.43
C SER A 99 -7.82 9.09 -10.11
N CYS A 100 -7.03 10.16 -10.13
CA CYS A 100 -5.61 10.09 -9.81
C CYS A 100 -5.41 10.31 -8.30
N GLY A 101 -4.90 9.29 -7.62
CA GLY A 101 -4.49 9.36 -6.22
C GLY A 101 -2.98 9.55 -6.05
N PRO A 102 -2.50 9.65 -4.81
CA PRO A 102 -1.09 9.89 -4.53
C PRO A 102 -0.16 8.70 -4.89
N SER A 103 -0.66 7.48 -4.85
CA SER A 103 0.11 6.26 -5.13
C SER A 103 -0.47 5.40 -6.24
N VAL A 104 -1.78 5.50 -6.47
CA VAL A 104 -2.51 4.72 -7.47
C VAL A 104 -3.46 5.62 -8.25
N THR A 105 -3.67 5.28 -9.51
CA THR A 105 -4.70 5.88 -10.35
C THR A 105 -5.79 4.86 -10.61
N ARG A 106 -7.04 5.25 -10.40
CA ARG A 106 -8.21 4.41 -10.63
C ARG A 106 -8.86 4.80 -11.95
N TYR A 107 -9.01 3.81 -12.81
CA TYR A 107 -9.70 3.91 -14.10
C TYR A 107 -11.04 3.20 -13.97
N GLU A 108 -12.13 3.91 -14.22
CA GLU A 108 -13.47 3.33 -14.24
C GLU A 108 -13.83 2.90 -15.67
N LEU A 109 -14.28 1.67 -15.81
CA LEU A 109 -14.65 1.06 -17.08
C LEU A 109 -16.11 0.66 -17.04
N VAL A 110 -16.88 1.09 -18.03
CA VAL A 110 -18.27 0.68 -18.21
C VAL A 110 -18.31 -0.41 -19.28
N PRO A 111 -18.57 -1.69 -18.91
CA PRO A 111 -18.68 -2.76 -19.87
C PRO A 111 -19.86 -2.53 -20.82
N GLU A 112 -19.69 -2.84 -22.10
CA GLU A 112 -20.81 -2.81 -23.07
C GLU A 112 -21.79 -3.95 -22.81
N GLN A 113 -22.99 -3.84 -23.39
CA GLN A 113 -24.03 -4.86 -23.24
C GLN A 113 -23.50 -6.23 -23.73
N GLY A 114 -23.75 -7.26 -22.91
CA GLY A 114 -23.29 -8.64 -23.21
C GLY A 114 -21.89 -8.98 -22.72
N VAL A 115 -21.09 -8.01 -22.25
CA VAL A 115 -19.79 -8.26 -21.65
C VAL A 115 -19.95 -8.76 -20.21
N LYS A 116 -19.39 -9.92 -19.92
CA LYS A 116 -19.39 -10.49 -18.58
C LYS A 116 -18.28 -9.85 -17.74
N VAL A 117 -18.57 -9.43 -16.52
CA VAL A 117 -17.59 -8.86 -15.58
C VAL A 117 -16.40 -9.79 -15.36
N ASN A 118 -16.65 -11.11 -15.25
CA ASN A 118 -15.59 -12.10 -15.11
C ASN A 118 -14.61 -12.15 -16.30
N SER A 119 -15.01 -11.69 -17.48
CA SER A 119 -14.08 -11.63 -18.61
C SER A 119 -13.00 -10.57 -18.38
N ILE A 120 -13.33 -9.47 -17.70
CA ILE A 120 -12.38 -8.42 -17.35
C ILE A 120 -11.43 -8.90 -16.24
N THR A 121 -11.98 -9.50 -15.18
CA THR A 121 -11.16 -9.93 -14.03
C THR A 121 -10.17 -11.03 -14.37
N ARG A 122 -10.49 -11.89 -15.33
CA ARG A 122 -9.58 -12.94 -15.82
C ARG A 122 -8.39 -12.41 -16.61
N LEU A 123 -8.50 -11.23 -17.17
CA LEU A 123 -7.44 -10.58 -17.95
C LEU A 123 -6.49 -9.74 -17.08
N ALA A 124 -6.55 -9.89 -15.75
CA ALA A 124 -5.72 -9.11 -14.83
C ALA A 124 -4.22 -9.21 -15.15
N ASP A 125 -3.73 -10.41 -15.46
CA ASP A 125 -2.31 -10.63 -15.76
C ASP A 125 -1.92 -10.08 -17.15
N ASP A 126 -2.81 -10.18 -18.12
CA ASP A 126 -2.61 -9.61 -19.46
C ASP A 126 -2.59 -8.08 -19.40
N ILE A 127 -3.47 -7.48 -18.59
CA ILE A 127 -3.52 -6.04 -18.35
C ILE A 127 -2.22 -5.58 -17.66
N LYS A 128 -1.76 -6.29 -16.59
CA LYS A 128 -0.49 -5.99 -15.94
C LYS A 128 0.67 -5.99 -16.93
N LEU A 129 0.74 -7.02 -17.75
CA LEU A 129 1.79 -7.13 -18.78
C LEU A 129 1.72 -5.99 -19.78
N SER A 130 0.51 -5.70 -20.30
CA SER A 130 0.33 -4.61 -21.27
C SER A 130 0.73 -3.26 -20.72
N LEU A 131 0.34 -2.95 -19.47
CA LEU A 131 0.64 -1.67 -18.82
C LEU A 131 2.07 -1.61 -18.26
N ALA A 132 2.80 -2.73 -18.27
CA ALA A 132 4.09 -2.89 -17.57
C ALA A 132 3.99 -2.51 -16.07
N ALA A 133 2.84 -2.80 -15.45
CA ALA A 133 2.58 -2.51 -14.06
C ALA A 133 3.01 -3.69 -13.17
N SER A 134 3.58 -3.39 -12.01
CA SER A 134 4.01 -4.42 -11.04
C SER A 134 2.83 -5.19 -10.46
N ASP A 135 1.73 -4.48 -10.22
CA ASP A 135 0.47 -5.05 -9.76
C ASP A 135 -0.70 -4.17 -10.18
N ILE A 136 -1.92 -4.74 -10.20
CA ILE A 136 -3.16 -4.00 -10.41
C ILE A 136 -4.24 -4.57 -9.48
N ARG A 137 -5.19 -3.73 -9.08
CA ARG A 137 -6.36 -4.17 -8.34
C ARG A 137 -7.61 -3.93 -9.18
N ILE A 138 -8.41 -4.98 -9.34
CA ILE A 138 -9.68 -4.90 -10.07
C ILE A 138 -10.82 -5.01 -9.07
N GLU A 139 -11.66 -3.97 -9.02
CA GLU A 139 -12.88 -3.92 -8.23
C GLU A 139 -14.08 -4.04 -9.18
N ALA A 140 -14.76 -5.17 -9.13
CA ALA A 140 -15.78 -5.52 -10.09
C ALA A 140 -16.99 -6.21 -9.43
N PRO A 141 -18.14 -5.54 -9.33
CA PRO A 141 -18.40 -4.14 -9.70
C PRO A 141 -17.93 -3.13 -8.65
N ILE A 142 -17.85 -1.84 -9.02
CA ILE A 142 -17.67 -0.75 -8.07
C ILE A 142 -18.96 -0.62 -7.24
N PRO A 143 -18.89 -0.54 -5.90
CA PRO A 143 -20.06 -0.33 -5.07
C PRO A 143 -20.86 0.91 -5.49
N GLY A 144 -22.15 0.72 -5.74
CA GLY A 144 -23.06 1.79 -6.14
C GLY A 144 -22.97 2.25 -7.60
N LYS A 145 -22.08 1.66 -8.44
CA LYS A 145 -21.94 1.98 -9.87
C LYS A 145 -21.99 0.71 -10.73
N ALA A 146 -22.59 0.82 -11.92
CA ALA A 146 -22.54 -0.24 -12.93
C ALA A 146 -21.22 -0.17 -13.75
N ALA A 147 -20.09 -0.16 -13.06
CA ALA A 147 -18.76 0.01 -13.64
C ALA A 147 -17.76 -0.92 -12.94
N VAL A 148 -16.61 -1.14 -13.58
CA VAL A 148 -15.47 -1.87 -13.07
C VAL A 148 -14.33 -0.87 -12.85
N GLY A 149 -13.73 -0.87 -11.66
CA GLY A 149 -12.56 -0.06 -11.34
C GLY A 149 -11.28 -0.88 -11.52
N ILE A 150 -10.30 -0.29 -12.20
CA ILE A 150 -8.94 -0.84 -12.27
C ILE A 150 -7.99 0.18 -11.67
N GLU A 151 -7.35 -0.20 -10.58
CA GLU A 151 -6.33 0.59 -9.90
C GLU A 151 -4.96 0.18 -10.41
N VAL A 152 -4.23 1.16 -10.92
CA VAL A 152 -2.88 0.99 -11.46
C VAL A 152 -1.91 1.83 -10.63
N PRO A 153 -0.78 1.29 -10.15
CA PRO A 153 0.21 2.06 -9.42
C PRO A 153 0.80 3.17 -10.28
N ASN A 154 0.97 4.33 -9.68
CA ASN A 154 1.61 5.46 -10.33
C ASN A 154 3.11 5.20 -10.52
N ALA A 155 3.69 5.71 -11.61
CA ALA A 155 5.13 5.64 -11.85
C ALA A 155 5.93 6.39 -10.75
N THR A 156 5.36 7.47 -10.21
CA THR A 156 5.90 8.27 -9.12
C THR A 156 4.83 8.46 -8.03
N ASN A 157 5.21 8.18 -6.79
CA ASN A 157 4.32 8.40 -5.65
C ASN A 157 4.45 9.84 -5.14
N SER A 158 3.32 10.45 -4.83
CA SER A 158 3.27 11.76 -4.18
C SER A 158 3.15 11.59 -2.66
N PRO A 159 4.05 12.18 -1.86
CA PRO A 159 3.90 12.13 -0.41
C PRO A 159 2.70 12.98 0.03
N VAL A 160 1.85 12.40 0.86
CA VAL A 160 0.72 13.10 1.49
C VAL A 160 1.20 13.68 2.82
N MET A 161 1.11 15.01 2.98
CA MET A 161 1.51 15.67 4.20
C MET A 161 0.33 15.75 5.19
N LEU A 162 0.61 15.57 6.48
CA LEU A 162 -0.42 15.67 7.51
C LEU A 162 -1.13 17.03 7.48
N ARG A 163 -0.41 18.08 7.16
CA ARG A 163 -0.99 19.42 7.03
C ARG A 163 -2.10 19.47 5.98
N ASP A 164 -1.90 18.82 4.82
CA ASP A 164 -2.90 18.78 3.75
C ASP A 164 -4.21 18.14 4.23
N LEU A 165 -4.11 17.08 5.02
CA LEU A 165 -5.28 16.39 5.57
C LEU A 165 -6.03 17.27 6.58
N LEU A 166 -5.28 17.95 7.47
CA LEU A 166 -5.86 18.82 8.50
C LEU A 166 -6.48 20.11 7.93
N GLU A 167 -6.02 20.55 6.76
CA GLU A 167 -6.56 21.73 6.06
C GLU A 167 -7.77 21.39 5.17
N THR A 168 -8.12 20.10 4.97
CA THR A 168 -9.32 19.72 4.17
C THR A 168 -10.62 20.15 4.84
N LYS A 169 -11.64 20.40 4.00
CA LYS A 169 -12.98 20.76 4.51
C LYS A 169 -13.58 19.61 5.30
N GLU A 170 -13.41 18.39 4.79
CA GLU A 170 -13.91 17.17 5.41
C GLU A 170 -13.39 17.01 6.84
N PHE A 171 -12.10 17.30 7.07
CA PHE A 171 -11.52 17.23 8.40
C PHE A 171 -12.05 18.34 9.32
N ARG A 172 -12.22 19.55 8.80
CA ARG A 172 -12.70 20.69 9.59
C ARG A 172 -14.18 20.60 9.95
N GLU A 173 -14.98 20.00 9.06
CA GLU A 173 -16.42 19.81 9.25
C GLU A 173 -16.77 18.53 9.99
N PHE A 174 -15.77 17.67 10.24
CA PHE A 174 -15.96 16.42 10.99
C PHE A 174 -16.23 16.78 12.45
N SER A 175 -17.51 16.72 12.81
CA SER A 175 -17.97 16.83 14.20
C SER A 175 -17.92 15.44 14.84
N SER A 176 -17.18 15.34 15.92
CA SER A 176 -17.01 14.16 16.77
C SER A 176 -18.27 13.97 17.62
#